data_cf5d05f857ddb3009500ca7721587327
#
_entry.id   cf5d05f857ddb3009500ca7721587327
#
_cell.length_a   1.000
_cell.length_b   1.000
_cell.length_c   1.000
_cell.angle_alpha   90.00
_cell.angle_beta   90.00
_cell.angle_gamma   90.00
#
_symmetry.space_group_name_H-M   'P 1'
#
loop_
_entity.id
_entity.type
_entity.pdbx_description
1 polymer ?
#
loop_
_entity_poly.entity_id
_entity_poly.type
_entity_poly.pdbx_seq_one_letter_code
_entity_poly.pdbx_strand_id
1 'polypeptide(L)'
;MFKLREVTVSDLEEIRTINEAAIPAVNTVSIDEFLWFFKRSLYFKVSVNEKEQVCGFLLVLPTGLDYESLNYKWFSKNFSAFAYIDRIAIKEEFRGKGIGKSLYLDLEQYVEKDIKRI
;
A
#
# COMPACT_ATOMS: atom_id res chain seq x y z
N MET A 1 -3.89 15.97 -12.95
CA MET A 1 -4.45 14.62 -12.99
C MET A 1 -3.49 13.63 -12.34
N PHE A 2 -4.02 12.60 -11.72
CA PHE A 2 -3.23 11.61 -11.01
C PHE A 2 -3.21 10.30 -11.77
N LYS A 3 -2.08 9.61 -11.72
CA LYS A 3 -2.01 8.27 -12.28
C LYS A 3 -1.36 7.32 -11.29
N LEU A 4 -1.66 6.04 -11.40
CA LEU A 4 -1.14 5.00 -10.52
C LEU A 4 0.00 4.27 -11.21
N ARG A 5 1.03 3.93 -10.45
CA ARG A 5 2.11 3.09 -10.96
C ARG A 5 2.70 2.26 -9.83
N GLU A 6 3.44 1.23 -10.21
CA GLU A 6 4.13 0.38 -9.26
C GLU A 6 5.18 1.17 -8.50
N VAL A 7 5.34 0.85 -7.22
CA VAL A 7 6.38 1.45 -6.38
C VAL A 7 7.76 0.97 -6.86
N THR A 8 8.73 1.88 -6.81
CA THR A 8 10.14 1.53 -7.01
C THR A 8 10.88 1.80 -5.72
N VAL A 9 12.10 1.26 -5.61
CA VAL A 9 12.90 1.47 -4.40
C VAL A 9 13.11 2.95 -4.13
N SER A 10 13.28 3.74 -5.18
CA SER A 10 13.51 5.18 -5.02
C SER A 10 12.30 5.94 -4.46
N ASP A 11 11.12 5.34 -4.47
CA ASP A 11 9.92 5.96 -3.90
C ASP A 11 9.83 5.82 -2.38
N LEU A 12 10.59 4.90 -1.79
CA LEU A 12 10.40 4.51 -0.39
C LEU A 12 10.62 5.65 0.61
N GLU A 13 11.55 6.56 0.33
CA GLU A 13 11.78 7.72 1.19
C GLU A 13 10.54 8.61 1.28
N GLU A 14 9.94 8.92 0.14
CA GLU A 14 8.75 9.76 0.09
C GLU A 14 7.55 9.04 0.70
N ILE A 15 7.43 7.74 0.44
CA ILE A 15 6.38 6.91 1.05
C ILE A 15 6.51 6.95 2.57
N ARG A 16 7.73 6.83 3.10
CA ARG A 16 7.95 6.90 4.55
C ARG A 16 7.51 8.26 5.09
N THR A 17 7.85 9.33 4.40
CA THR A 17 7.45 10.68 4.81
C THR A 17 5.93 10.81 4.88
N ILE A 18 5.24 10.29 3.88
CA ILE A 18 3.76 10.31 3.86
C ILE A 18 3.20 9.46 4.99
N ASN A 19 3.80 8.29 5.24
CA ASN A 19 3.37 7.41 6.32
C ASN A 19 3.51 8.09 7.68
N GLU A 20 4.66 8.72 7.94
CA GLU A 20 4.89 9.38 9.23
C GLU A 20 3.92 10.52 9.46
N ALA A 21 3.54 11.23 8.42
CA ALA A 21 2.57 12.32 8.51
C ALA A 21 1.15 11.81 8.78
N ALA A 22 0.89 10.53 8.57
CA ALA A 22 -0.43 9.92 8.76
C ALA A 22 -0.59 9.28 10.15
N ILE A 23 0.43 9.29 10.99
CA ILE A 23 0.34 8.81 12.37
C ILE A 23 -0.65 9.71 13.13
N PRO A 24 -1.57 9.18 13.95
CA PRO A 24 -1.67 7.81 14.45
C PRO A 24 -2.57 6.88 13.64
N ALA A 25 -3.09 7.30 12.49
CA ALA A 25 -3.95 6.43 11.69
C ALA A 25 -3.18 5.19 11.20
N VAL A 26 -1.86 5.34 10.99
CA VAL A 26 -0.94 4.23 10.74
C VAL A 26 0.18 4.31 11.78
N ASN A 27 0.92 3.22 11.95
CA ASN A 27 2.09 3.24 12.84
C ASN A 27 3.35 3.63 12.07
N THR A 28 4.40 3.96 12.81
CA THR A 28 5.69 4.31 12.21
C THR A 28 6.29 3.09 11.49
N VAL A 29 6.97 3.34 10.38
CA VAL A 29 7.64 2.30 9.60
C VAL A 29 8.98 2.86 9.13
N SER A 30 10.04 2.10 9.37
CA SER A 30 11.38 2.48 8.92
C SER A 30 11.57 2.19 7.43
N ILE A 31 12.64 2.74 6.85
CA ILE A 31 12.99 2.45 5.45
C ILE A 31 13.27 0.96 5.28
N ASP A 32 13.96 0.33 6.23
CA ASP A 32 14.26 -1.10 6.15
C ASP A 32 12.98 -1.92 6.16
N GLU A 33 12.00 -1.52 6.95
CA GLU A 33 10.70 -2.19 6.98
C GLU A 33 9.93 -1.99 5.68
N PHE A 34 9.98 -0.78 5.10
CA PHE A 34 9.36 -0.57 3.80
C PHE A 34 10.04 -1.38 2.70
N LEU A 35 11.35 -1.55 2.79
CA LEU A 35 12.06 -2.39 1.83
C LEU A 35 11.62 -3.86 1.96
N TRP A 36 11.42 -4.31 3.20
CA TRP A 36 10.88 -5.66 3.48
C TRP A 36 9.50 -5.82 2.83
N PHE A 37 8.61 -4.83 3.01
CA PHE A 37 7.29 -4.82 2.37
C PHE A 37 7.40 -4.80 0.86
N PHE A 38 8.29 -3.98 0.33
CA PHE A 38 8.49 -3.85 -1.11
C PHE A 38 8.80 -5.20 -1.76
N LYS A 39 9.63 -5.97 -1.11
CA LYS A 39 10.04 -7.27 -1.64
C LYS A 39 8.97 -8.36 -1.51
N ARG A 40 7.99 -8.17 -0.65
CA ARG A 40 7.02 -9.21 -0.31
C ARG A 40 5.57 -8.85 -0.61
N SER A 41 5.32 -7.62 -0.99
CA SER A 41 3.95 -7.15 -1.20
C SER A 41 3.27 -7.86 -2.36
N LEU A 42 1.97 -8.02 -2.23
CA LEU A 42 1.12 -8.49 -3.30
C LEU A 42 0.80 -7.35 -4.26
N TYR A 43 0.62 -6.16 -3.70
CA TYR A 43 0.26 -4.96 -4.42
C TYR A 43 0.90 -3.79 -3.68
N PHE A 44 1.63 -2.96 -4.39
CA PHE A 44 2.24 -1.79 -3.77
C PHE A 44 2.38 -0.72 -4.85
N LYS A 45 1.45 0.22 -4.83
CA LYS A 45 1.41 1.28 -5.84
C LYS A 45 1.34 2.66 -5.22
N VAL A 46 1.80 3.62 -5.97
CA VAL A 46 1.70 5.04 -5.63
C VAL A 46 0.81 5.74 -6.63
N SER A 47 0.20 6.84 -6.17
CA SER A 47 -0.45 7.80 -7.05
C SER A 47 0.53 8.94 -7.24
N VAL A 48 0.74 9.35 -8.48
CA VAL A 48 1.63 10.48 -8.79
C VAL A 48 0.86 11.53 -9.57
N ASN A 49 1.27 12.78 -9.42
CA ASN A 49 0.67 13.88 -10.18
C ASN A 49 1.43 14.12 -11.47
N GLU A 50 1.08 15.19 -12.18
CA GLU A 50 1.70 15.52 -13.47
C GLU A 50 3.20 15.80 -13.35
N LYS A 51 3.65 16.20 -12.16
CA LYS A 51 5.06 16.48 -11.89
C LYS A 51 5.81 15.25 -11.37
N GLU A 52 5.18 14.09 -11.42
CA GLU A 52 5.73 12.83 -10.92
C GLU A 52 5.98 12.82 -9.42
N GLN A 53 5.27 13.68 -8.67
CA GLN A 53 5.35 13.68 -7.21
C GLN A 53 4.46 12.58 -6.65
N VAL A 54 4.95 11.87 -5.66
CA VAL A 54 4.17 10.84 -4.96
C VAL A 54 3.14 11.55 -4.08
N CYS A 55 1.87 11.24 -4.29
CA CYS A 55 0.76 11.87 -3.59
C CYS A 55 0.11 10.94 -2.58
N GLY A 56 0.29 9.64 -2.72
CA GLY A 56 -0.27 8.65 -1.81
C GLY A 56 0.16 7.26 -2.22
N PHE A 57 -0.13 6.29 -1.36
CA PHE A 57 0.23 4.91 -1.65
C PHE A 57 -0.75 3.94 -1.02
N LEU A 58 -0.77 2.72 -1.55
CA LEU A 58 -1.54 1.61 -1.00
C LEU A 58 -0.64 0.39 -0.97
N LEU A 59 -0.53 -0.22 0.20
CA LEU A 59 0.29 -1.41 0.42
C LEU A 59 -0.60 -2.58 0.82
N VAL A 60 -0.51 -3.64 0.05
CA VAL A 60 -1.30 -4.86 0.28
C VAL A 60 -0.35 -6.04 0.36
N LEU A 61 -0.54 -6.88 1.36
CA LEU A 61 0.31 -8.04 1.60
C LEU A 61 -0.46 -9.33 1.32
N PRO A 62 0.24 -10.37 0.84
CA PRO A 62 -0.38 -11.69 0.77
C PRO A 62 -0.45 -12.29 2.16
N THR A 63 -1.25 -13.33 2.35
CA THR A 63 -1.27 -14.07 3.62
C THR A 63 -0.03 -14.95 3.71
N GLY A 64 0.27 -15.42 4.92
CA GLY A 64 1.35 -16.39 5.12
C GLY A 64 2.74 -15.81 5.35
N LEU A 65 2.87 -14.50 5.47
CA LEU A 65 4.15 -13.86 5.78
C LEU A 65 4.42 -13.88 7.28
N ASP A 66 5.70 -13.86 7.62
CA ASP A 66 6.13 -13.69 9.01
C ASP A 66 6.12 -12.20 9.36
N TYR A 67 4.95 -11.70 9.68
CA TYR A 67 4.72 -10.28 9.95
C TYR A 67 4.14 -10.13 11.35
N GLU A 68 4.67 -9.18 12.12
CA GLU A 68 4.37 -9.05 13.55
C GLU A 68 3.02 -8.42 13.90
N SER A 69 2.32 -7.85 12.93
CA SER A 69 1.01 -7.26 13.17
C SER A 69 0.01 -8.31 13.69
N LEU A 70 -0.64 -8.02 14.81
CA LEU A 70 -1.65 -8.93 15.37
C LEU A 70 -2.84 -9.08 14.44
N ASN A 71 -3.24 -7.99 13.79
CA ASN A 71 -4.34 -8.03 12.83
C ASN A 71 -3.97 -8.90 11.63
N TYR A 72 -2.75 -8.78 11.14
CA TYR A 72 -2.28 -9.57 10.03
C TYR A 72 -2.24 -11.06 10.40
N LYS A 73 -1.72 -11.38 11.58
CA LYS A 73 -1.63 -12.78 12.03
C LYS A 73 -3.00 -13.41 12.14
N TRP A 74 -3.97 -12.68 12.70
CA TRP A 74 -5.34 -13.15 12.80
C TRP A 74 -5.92 -13.41 11.41
N PHE A 75 -5.73 -12.46 10.48
CA PHE A 75 -6.23 -12.56 9.12
C PHE A 75 -5.63 -13.78 8.41
N SER A 76 -4.30 -13.95 8.49
CA SER A 76 -3.62 -15.06 7.86
C SER A 76 -4.05 -16.41 8.41
N LYS A 77 -4.35 -16.46 9.71
CA LYS A 77 -4.79 -17.70 10.35
C LYS A 77 -6.19 -18.11 9.91
N ASN A 78 -7.06 -17.13 9.67
CA ASN A 78 -8.48 -17.38 9.40
C ASN A 78 -8.85 -17.38 7.92
N PHE A 79 -7.97 -16.87 7.07
CA PHE A 79 -8.21 -16.79 5.63
C PHE A 79 -6.96 -17.21 4.88
N SER A 80 -7.14 -17.89 3.76
CA SER A 80 -6.04 -18.29 2.89
C SER A 80 -6.16 -17.62 1.54
N ALA A 81 -5.02 -17.30 0.93
CA ALA A 81 -4.96 -16.74 -0.43
C ALA A 81 -5.70 -15.41 -0.59
N PHE A 82 -5.67 -14.56 0.43
CA PHE A 82 -6.33 -13.25 0.39
C PHE A 82 -5.32 -12.12 0.36
N ALA A 83 -5.80 -10.99 -0.10
CA ALA A 83 -5.06 -9.74 -0.07
C ALA A 83 -5.37 -9.04 1.25
N TYR A 84 -4.34 -8.74 2.03
CA TYR A 84 -4.49 -8.00 3.29
C TYR A 84 -4.04 -6.56 3.07
N ILE A 85 -4.97 -5.62 3.18
CA ILE A 85 -4.63 -4.20 3.06
C ILE A 85 -3.92 -3.79 4.35
N ASP A 86 -2.61 -3.57 4.26
CA ASP A 86 -1.81 -3.21 5.42
C ASP A 86 -1.96 -1.73 5.76
N ARG A 87 -1.83 -0.88 4.76
CA ARG A 87 -2.00 0.55 4.96
C ARG A 87 -2.24 1.31 3.67
N ILE A 88 -2.92 2.44 3.82
CA ILE A 88 -3.10 3.42 2.76
C ILE A 88 -2.88 4.79 3.39
N ALA A 89 -2.19 5.66 2.71
CA ALA A 89 -2.01 7.03 3.17
C ALA A 89 -1.92 7.98 1.99
N ILE A 90 -2.57 9.13 2.13
CA ILE A 90 -2.60 10.17 1.11
C ILE A 90 -1.98 11.43 1.72
N LYS A 91 -1.08 12.06 0.97
CA LYS A 91 -0.46 13.29 1.40
C LYS A 91 -1.56 14.33 1.65
N GLU A 92 -1.47 15.05 2.77
CA GLU A 92 -2.55 15.95 3.21
C GLU A 92 -3.01 16.91 2.12
N GLU A 93 -2.09 17.52 1.41
CA GLU A 93 -2.43 18.51 0.38
C GLU A 93 -3.17 17.92 -0.81
N PHE A 94 -3.16 16.59 -0.96
CA PHE A 94 -3.84 15.92 -2.05
C PHE A 94 -5.10 15.16 -1.63
N ARG A 95 -5.51 15.31 -0.37
CA ARG A 95 -6.73 14.65 0.11
C ARG A 95 -7.96 15.28 -0.52
N GLY A 96 -9.03 14.49 -0.60
CA GLY A 96 -10.30 14.95 -1.16
C GLY A 96 -10.33 15.00 -2.68
N LYS A 97 -9.36 14.38 -3.34
CA LYS A 97 -9.28 14.39 -4.81
C LYS A 97 -9.54 13.01 -5.42
N GLY A 98 -10.00 12.06 -4.61
CA GLY A 98 -10.35 10.72 -5.12
C GLY A 98 -9.19 9.76 -5.27
N ILE A 99 -8.01 10.08 -4.74
CA ILE A 99 -6.83 9.22 -4.88
C ILE A 99 -7.04 7.88 -4.18
N GLY A 100 -7.56 7.90 -2.94
CA GLY A 100 -7.82 6.67 -2.20
C GLY A 100 -8.79 5.76 -2.93
N LYS A 101 -9.87 6.34 -3.46
CA LYS A 101 -10.85 5.60 -4.23
C LYS A 101 -10.23 4.97 -5.47
N SER A 102 -9.38 5.73 -6.18
CA SER A 102 -8.70 5.21 -7.38
C SER A 102 -7.80 4.03 -7.04
N LEU A 103 -7.07 4.11 -5.92
CA LEU A 103 -6.20 3.02 -5.47
C LEU A 103 -7.01 1.77 -5.15
N TYR A 104 -8.12 1.92 -4.43
CA TYR A 104 -8.97 0.77 -4.10
C TYR A 104 -9.60 0.14 -5.34
N LEU A 105 -10.04 0.94 -6.30
CA LEU A 105 -10.60 0.40 -7.53
C LEU A 105 -9.56 -0.35 -8.34
N ASP A 106 -8.34 0.17 -8.40
CA ASP A 106 -7.25 -0.50 -9.09
C ASP A 106 -6.91 -1.82 -8.40
N LEU A 107 -6.88 -1.82 -7.07
CA LEU A 107 -6.65 -3.04 -6.30
C LEU A 107 -7.72 -4.10 -6.59
N GLU A 108 -8.98 -3.69 -6.63
CA GLU A 108 -10.08 -4.60 -6.94
C GLU A 108 -9.87 -5.29 -8.29
N GLN A 109 -9.50 -4.51 -9.30
CA GLN A 109 -9.26 -5.06 -10.62
C GLN A 109 -8.06 -6.00 -10.63
N TYR A 110 -7.01 -5.63 -9.90
CA TYR A 110 -5.82 -6.46 -9.78
C TYR A 110 -6.13 -7.81 -9.15
N VAL A 111 -6.86 -7.80 -8.04
CA VAL A 111 -7.23 -9.03 -7.33
C VAL A 111 -8.11 -9.91 -8.20
N GLU A 112 -9.06 -9.32 -8.89
CA GLU A 112 -9.96 -10.05 -9.75
C GLU A 112 -9.25 -10.73 -10.91
N LYS A 113 -8.30 -10.04 -11.52
CA LYS A 113 -7.56 -10.56 -12.66
C LYS A 113 -6.51 -11.60 -12.30
N ASP A 114 -5.76 -11.32 -11.24
CA ASP A 114 -4.52 -12.05 -10.98
C ASP A 114 -4.60 -13.03 -9.83
N ILE A 115 -5.51 -12.84 -8.90
CA ILE A 115 -5.61 -13.69 -7.72
C ILE A 115 -6.79 -14.63 -7.76
N LYS A 116 -7.91 -14.15 -8.21
CA LYS A 116 -9.14 -14.93 -8.26
C LYS A 116 -9.03 -16.16 -9.15
N ARG A 117 -8.05 -16.18 -10.01
CA ARG A 117 -7.80 -17.31 -10.93
C ARG A 117 -6.92 -18.38 -10.30
N ILE A 118 -6.35 -18.09 -9.18
CA ILE A 118 -5.52 -19.04 -8.45
C ILE A 118 -6.41 -19.88 -7.56
#